data_1f4ae6eb2d9a67db8df1fa505a023e95
#
_entry.id   1f4ae6eb2d9a67db8df1fa505a023e95
#
_cell.length_a   1.000
_cell.length_b   1.000
_cell.length_c   1.000
_cell.angle_alpha   90.00
_cell.angle_beta   90.00
_cell.angle_gamma   90.00
#
_symmetry.space_group_name_H-M   'P 1'
#
loop_
_entity.id
_entity.type
_entity.pdbx_description
1 polymer ?
#
loop_
_entity_poly.entity_id
_entity_poly.type
_entity_poly.pdbx_seq_one_letter_code
_entity_poly.pdbx_strand_id
1 'polypeptide(L)'
;MLAPGIDQLMKEFHSTNDQVGSLAITIYLLGFACGPLVIAPLSELYGRLPAYHVCNLLWIIFTVACAVATDMPSFIVFRFLAGCAGSCPLTIGGGTVVDVIPQRSRGAAMSIFAIGPLLGPVIGPVAGGFLVQAEGWRWVFWVLTIAV
;
A
#
# COMPACT_ATOMS: atom_id res chain seq x y z
N MET A 1 8.77 -3.27 1.22
CA MET A 1 8.79 -4.68 1.59
C MET A 1 9.04 -5.63 0.41
N LEU A 2 8.48 -5.39 -0.79
CA LEU A 2 8.66 -6.29 -1.94
C LEU A 2 10.02 -6.17 -2.64
N ALA A 3 10.69 -5.02 -2.56
CA ALA A 3 11.95 -4.77 -3.27
C ALA A 3 13.00 -5.88 -3.12
N PRO A 4 13.28 -6.42 -1.92
CA PRO A 4 14.24 -7.51 -1.78
C PRO A 4 13.74 -8.85 -2.33
N GLY A 5 12.42 -9.01 -2.57
CA GLY A 5 11.81 -10.23 -3.10
C GLY A 5 11.64 -10.28 -4.62
N ILE A 6 12.05 -9.22 -5.31
CA ILE A 6 11.85 -9.08 -6.76
C ILE A 6 12.56 -10.18 -7.55
N ASP A 7 13.77 -10.57 -7.13
CA ASP A 7 14.55 -11.61 -7.81
C ASP A 7 13.85 -12.98 -7.74
N GLN A 8 13.23 -13.28 -6.60
CA GLN A 8 12.43 -14.51 -6.43
C GLN A 8 11.14 -14.46 -7.26
N LEU A 9 10.48 -13.30 -7.28
CA LEU A 9 9.27 -13.09 -8.04
C LEU A 9 9.51 -13.22 -9.55
N MET A 10 10.60 -12.65 -10.06
CA MET A 10 10.96 -12.76 -11.47
C MET A 10 11.29 -14.22 -11.88
N LYS A 11 11.96 -14.96 -11.01
CA LYS A 11 12.24 -16.38 -11.25
C LYS A 11 10.96 -17.22 -11.31
N GLU A 12 10.00 -16.94 -10.44
CA GLU A 12 8.73 -17.68 -10.38
C GLU A 12 7.83 -17.41 -11.60
N PHE A 13 7.82 -16.15 -12.08
CA PHE A 13 7.03 -15.76 -13.26
C PHE A 13 7.79 -15.95 -14.59
N HIS A 14 8.97 -16.58 -14.58
CA HIS A 14 9.82 -16.80 -15.77
C HIS A 14 10.08 -15.53 -16.59
N SER A 15 10.10 -14.36 -15.92
CA SER A 15 10.37 -13.07 -16.56
C SER A 15 11.86 -12.79 -16.54
N THR A 16 12.44 -12.61 -17.71
CA THR A 16 13.87 -12.28 -17.88
C THR A 16 14.15 -10.78 -17.97
N ASN A 17 13.10 -9.95 -17.98
CA ASN A 17 13.22 -8.51 -18.09
C ASN A 17 13.23 -7.84 -16.72
N ASP A 18 14.36 -7.30 -16.30
CA ASP A 18 14.52 -6.48 -15.10
C ASP A 18 13.58 -5.26 -15.06
N GLN A 19 13.19 -4.77 -16.24
CA GLN A 19 12.22 -3.68 -16.39
C GLN A 19 10.83 -4.04 -15.87
N VAL A 20 10.39 -5.28 -16.05
CA VAL A 20 9.07 -5.75 -15.58
C VAL A 20 9.03 -5.84 -14.04
N GLY A 21 10.12 -6.30 -13.43
CA GLY A 21 10.23 -6.31 -11.98
C GLY A 21 10.20 -4.90 -11.38
N SER A 22 10.94 -3.96 -11.96
CA SER A 22 10.91 -2.55 -11.56
C SER A 22 9.53 -1.93 -11.77
N LEU A 23 8.84 -2.31 -12.84
CA LEU A 23 7.49 -1.85 -13.17
C LEU A 23 6.48 -2.31 -12.13
N ALA A 24 6.61 -3.53 -11.60
CA ALA A 24 5.73 -4.06 -10.56
C ALA A 24 5.80 -3.25 -9.24
N ILE A 25 6.96 -2.66 -8.92
CA ILE A 25 7.09 -1.74 -7.80
C ILE A 25 6.53 -0.37 -8.15
N THR A 26 6.92 0.17 -9.31
CA THR A 26 6.58 1.54 -9.73
C THR A 26 5.08 1.70 -9.95
N ILE A 27 4.40 0.66 -10.44
CA ILE A 27 2.95 0.70 -10.66
C ILE A 27 2.15 0.85 -9.36
N TYR A 28 2.65 0.30 -8.26
CA TYR A 28 2.05 0.53 -6.95
C TYR A 28 2.14 1.99 -6.53
N LEU A 29 3.29 2.63 -6.74
CA LEU A 29 3.50 4.06 -6.47
C LEU A 29 2.62 4.94 -7.36
N LEU A 30 2.45 4.56 -8.62
CA LEU A 30 1.53 5.25 -9.53
C LEU A 30 0.08 5.16 -9.05
N GLY A 31 -0.37 3.98 -8.63
CA GLY A 31 -1.68 3.80 -8.01
C GLY A 31 -1.83 4.63 -6.74
N PHE A 32 -0.80 4.66 -5.92
CA PHE A 32 -0.76 5.47 -4.69
C PHE A 32 -0.85 6.98 -4.97
N ALA A 33 -0.28 7.45 -6.08
CA ALA A 33 -0.39 8.84 -6.52
C ALA A 33 -1.76 9.19 -7.12
N CYS A 34 -2.37 8.26 -7.86
CA CYS A 34 -3.69 8.44 -8.49
C CYS A 34 -4.84 8.30 -7.47
N GLY A 35 -4.67 7.46 -6.44
CA GLY A 35 -5.69 7.18 -5.44
C GLY A 35 -6.32 8.42 -4.82
N PRO A 36 -5.54 9.40 -4.33
CA PRO A 36 -6.05 10.62 -3.73
C PRO A 36 -7.00 11.42 -4.61
N LEU A 37 -6.79 11.41 -5.93
CA LEU A 37 -7.64 12.13 -6.88
C LEU A 37 -9.09 11.61 -6.91
N VAL A 38 -9.27 10.34 -6.61
CA VAL A 38 -10.59 9.70 -6.56
C VAL A 38 -11.14 9.65 -5.14
N ILE A 39 -10.28 9.28 -4.19
CA ILE A 39 -10.70 9.03 -2.80
C ILE A 39 -11.04 10.33 -2.07
N ALA A 40 -10.32 11.42 -2.31
CA ALA A 40 -10.56 12.68 -1.63
C ALA A 40 -11.98 13.22 -1.90
N PRO A 41 -12.42 13.41 -3.15
CA PRO A 41 -13.79 13.85 -3.44
C PRO A 41 -14.83 12.86 -2.93
N LEU A 42 -14.57 11.57 -3.03
CA LEU A 42 -15.51 10.53 -2.60
C LEU A 42 -15.73 10.56 -1.09
N SER A 43 -14.66 10.81 -0.33
CA SER A 43 -14.74 10.92 1.13
C SER A 43 -15.49 12.15 1.61
N GLU A 44 -15.51 13.22 0.81
CA GLU A 44 -16.28 14.42 1.11
C GLU A 44 -17.77 14.23 0.84
N LEU A 45 -18.13 13.47 -0.23
CA LEU A 45 -19.51 13.22 -0.61
C LEU A 45 -20.20 12.21 0.30
N TYR A 46 -19.55 11.11 0.63
CA TYR A 46 -20.12 9.97 1.37
C TYR A 46 -19.72 9.94 2.85
N GLY A 47 -18.84 10.84 3.27
CA GLY A 47 -18.29 10.84 4.61
C GLY A 47 -16.96 10.07 4.70
N ARG A 48 -16.20 10.34 5.75
CA ARG A 48 -14.86 9.78 5.93
C ARG A 48 -14.86 8.34 6.39
N LEU A 49 -15.75 8.02 7.33
CA LEU A 49 -15.82 6.70 7.95
C LEU A 49 -16.12 5.57 6.95
N PRO A 50 -17.18 5.65 6.09
CA PRO A 50 -17.42 4.62 5.08
C PRO A 50 -16.30 4.55 4.03
N ALA A 51 -15.68 5.67 3.67
CA ALA A 51 -14.55 5.69 2.76
C ALA A 51 -13.36 4.90 3.30
N TYR A 52 -13.02 5.03 4.60
CA TYR A 52 -11.99 4.22 5.24
C TYR A 52 -12.30 2.72 5.16
N HIS A 53 -13.50 2.31 5.53
CA HIS A 53 -13.88 0.90 5.53
C HIS A 53 -13.85 0.28 4.13
N VAL A 54 -14.39 0.99 3.14
CA VAL A 54 -14.40 0.51 1.75
C VAL A 54 -12.98 0.40 1.19
N CYS A 55 -12.16 1.42 1.38
CA CYS A 55 -10.77 1.40 0.89
C CYS A 55 -9.94 0.33 1.59
N ASN A 56 -10.13 0.15 2.89
CA ASN A 56 -9.42 -0.89 3.64
C ASN A 56 -9.80 -2.29 3.17
N LEU A 57 -11.09 -2.54 2.97
CA LEU A 57 -11.59 -3.80 2.42
C LEU A 57 -11.02 -4.06 1.02
N LEU A 58 -11.06 -3.08 0.14
CA LEU A 58 -10.48 -3.19 -1.21
C LEU A 58 -8.98 -3.45 -1.17
N TRP A 59 -8.28 -2.77 -0.28
CA TRP A 59 -6.84 -2.98 -0.10
C TRP A 59 -6.52 -4.42 0.33
N ILE A 60 -7.27 -4.96 1.28
CA ILE A 60 -7.13 -6.36 1.72
C ILE A 60 -7.39 -7.32 0.54
N ILE A 61 -8.51 -7.13 -0.18
CA ILE A 61 -8.88 -8.00 -1.32
C ILE A 61 -7.77 -7.98 -2.38
N PHE A 62 -7.28 -6.81 -2.79
CA PHE A 62 -6.25 -6.72 -3.82
C PHE A 62 -4.88 -7.19 -3.33
N THR A 63 -4.57 -7.05 -2.05
CA THR A 63 -3.34 -7.58 -1.46
C THR A 63 -3.35 -9.11 -1.44
N VAL A 64 -4.48 -9.72 -1.07
CA VAL A 64 -4.67 -11.19 -1.18
C VAL A 64 -4.62 -11.64 -2.62
N ALA A 65 -5.25 -10.90 -3.54
CA ALA A 65 -5.17 -11.20 -4.97
C ALA A 65 -3.73 -11.18 -5.49
N CYS A 66 -2.90 -10.25 -5.03
CA CYS A 66 -1.46 -10.24 -5.34
C CYS A 66 -0.74 -11.49 -4.81
N ALA A 67 -1.08 -11.94 -3.60
CA ALA A 67 -0.47 -13.14 -3.00
C ALA A 67 -0.80 -14.42 -3.79
N VAL A 68 -1.98 -14.47 -4.40
CA VAL A 68 -2.47 -15.64 -5.16
C VAL A 68 -2.24 -15.49 -6.67
N ALA A 69 -1.76 -14.35 -7.14
CA ALA A 69 -1.52 -14.10 -8.56
C ALA A 69 -0.55 -15.14 -9.16
N THR A 70 -0.95 -15.69 -10.30
CA THR A 70 -0.17 -16.66 -11.07
C THR A 70 0.51 -16.05 -12.28
N ASP A 71 -0.02 -14.94 -12.79
CA ASP A 71 0.45 -14.25 -13.98
C ASP A 71 1.00 -12.85 -13.66
N MET A 72 2.07 -12.45 -14.37
CA MET A 72 2.68 -11.14 -14.19
C MET A 72 1.73 -9.96 -14.53
N PRO A 73 0.96 -9.98 -15.65
CA PRO A 73 0.00 -8.92 -15.94
C PRO A 73 -1.06 -8.75 -14.85
N SER A 74 -1.62 -9.85 -14.35
CA SER A 74 -2.59 -9.83 -13.26
C SER A 74 -2.00 -9.26 -11.97
N PHE A 75 -0.78 -9.65 -11.63
CA PHE A 75 -0.05 -9.11 -10.48
C PHE A 75 0.13 -7.60 -10.57
N ILE A 76 0.51 -7.07 -11.74
CA ILE A 76 0.69 -5.63 -11.97
C ILE A 76 -0.63 -4.88 -11.79
N VAL A 77 -1.75 -5.38 -12.34
CA VAL A 77 -3.07 -4.76 -12.21
C VAL A 77 -3.52 -4.73 -10.74
N PHE A 78 -3.38 -5.84 -10.03
CA PHE A 78 -3.73 -5.89 -8.59
C PHE A 78 -2.84 -4.99 -7.75
N ARG A 79 -1.57 -4.84 -8.10
CA ARG A 79 -0.65 -3.89 -7.46
C ARG A 79 -1.09 -2.44 -7.64
N PHE A 80 -1.51 -2.07 -8.85
CA PHE A 80 -2.04 -0.73 -9.11
C PHE A 80 -3.28 -0.43 -8.27
N LEU A 81 -4.24 -1.35 -8.26
CA LEU A 81 -5.49 -1.21 -7.50
C LEU A 81 -5.24 -1.19 -5.98
N ALA A 82 -4.34 -2.03 -5.49
CA ALA A 82 -3.91 -2.01 -4.09
C ALA A 82 -3.23 -0.69 -3.72
N GLY A 83 -2.43 -0.11 -4.62
CA GLY A 83 -1.82 1.21 -4.44
C GLY A 83 -2.87 2.32 -4.32
N CYS A 84 -3.88 2.33 -5.19
CA CYS A 84 -4.98 3.28 -5.13
C CYS A 84 -5.72 3.19 -3.78
N ALA A 85 -6.11 1.99 -3.36
CA ALA A 85 -6.80 1.78 -2.09
C ALA A 85 -5.92 2.10 -0.87
N GLY A 86 -4.63 1.75 -0.93
CA GLY A 86 -3.65 1.99 0.14
C GLY A 86 -3.30 3.46 0.39
N SER A 87 -3.61 4.35 -0.54
CA SER A 87 -3.42 5.80 -0.35
C SER A 87 -4.47 6.44 0.56
N CYS A 88 -5.58 5.76 0.82
CA CYS A 88 -6.71 6.26 1.60
C CYS A 88 -6.33 6.78 3.00
N PRO A 89 -5.60 6.03 3.85
CA PRO A 89 -5.24 6.50 5.19
C PRO A 89 -4.43 7.79 5.17
N LEU A 90 -3.55 7.95 4.19
CA LEU A 90 -2.74 9.16 4.06
C LEU A 90 -3.57 10.35 3.57
N THR A 91 -4.44 10.11 2.59
CA THR A 91 -5.28 11.14 1.97
C THR A 91 -6.34 11.67 2.95
N ILE A 92 -7.09 10.76 3.56
CA ILE A 92 -8.20 11.13 4.45
C ILE A 92 -7.69 11.43 5.86
N GLY A 93 -6.60 10.77 6.29
CA GLY A 93 -6.07 10.88 7.64
C GLY A 93 -5.64 12.29 8.01
N GLY A 94 -4.91 12.97 7.13
CA GLY A 94 -4.54 14.36 7.32
C GLY A 94 -5.75 15.28 7.51
N GLY A 95 -6.76 15.13 6.66
CA GLY A 95 -8.02 15.84 6.77
C GLY A 95 -8.78 15.53 8.05
N THR A 96 -8.81 14.27 8.47
CA THR A 96 -9.47 13.85 9.72
C THR A 96 -8.79 14.48 10.94
N VAL A 97 -7.46 14.55 10.97
CA VAL A 97 -6.72 15.22 12.04
C VAL A 97 -7.09 16.71 12.11
N VAL A 98 -7.21 17.36 10.96
CA VAL A 98 -7.60 18.77 10.88
C VAL A 98 -9.02 19.00 11.39
N ASP A 99 -9.95 18.09 11.13
CA ASP A 99 -11.35 18.23 11.52
C ASP A 99 -11.60 17.93 12.99
N VAL A 100 -10.88 16.94 13.55
CA VAL A 100 -11.14 16.44 14.91
C VAL A 100 -10.33 17.18 15.96
N ILE A 101 -9.13 17.68 15.61
CA ILE A 101 -8.20 18.26 16.60
C ILE A 101 -8.26 19.80 16.56
N PRO A 102 -8.40 20.46 17.73
CA PRO A 102 -8.42 21.90 17.80
C PRO A 102 -7.11 22.51 17.30
N GLN A 103 -7.20 23.69 16.70
CA GLN A 103 -6.09 24.38 16.01
C GLN A 103 -4.81 24.49 16.87
N ARG A 104 -4.97 24.58 18.17
CA ARG A 104 -3.85 24.72 19.13
C ARG A 104 -2.94 23.50 19.21
N SER A 105 -3.48 22.27 19.02
CA SER A 105 -2.76 21.00 19.12
C SER A 105 -2.55 20.32 17.77
N ARG A 106 -3.03 20.93 16.69
CA ARG A 106 -3.05 20.36 15.33
C ARG A 106 -1.64 20.05 14.82
N GLY A 107 -0.67 20.92 15.11
CA GLY A 107 0.73 20.72 14.71
C GLY A 107 1.36 19.47 15.35
N ALA A 108 1.15 19.26 16.64
CA ALA A 108 1.64 18.08 17.33
C ALA A 108 0.99 16.79 16.81
N ALA A 109 -0.32 16.81 16.57
CA ALA A 109 -1.05 15.68 16.03
C ALA A 109 -0.60 15.31 14.60
N MET A 110 -0.39 16.31 13.75
CA MET A 110 0.14 16.11 12.39
C MET A 110 1.56 15.56 12.41
N SER A 111 2.39 15.98 13.35
CA SER A 111 3.75 15.44 13.51
C SER A 111 3.72 13.96 13.89
N ILE A 112 2.86 13.57 14.82
CA ILE A 112 2.67 12.16 15.20
C ILE A 112 2.13 11.35 14.02
N PHE A 113 1.16 11.87 13.30
CA PHE A 113 0.60 11.22 12.11
C PHE A 113 1.67 10.99 11.02
N ALA A 114 2.59 11.95 10.83
CA ALA A 114 3.66 11.85 9.84
C ALA A 114 4.72 10.79 10.18
N ILE A 115 4.84 10.36 11.42
CA ILE A 115 5.80 9.32 11.84
C ILE A 115 5.52 7.99 11.12
N GLY A 116 4.25 7.60 10.98
CA GLY A 116 3.88 6.36 10.29
C GLY A 116 4.45 6.25 8.87
N PRO A 117 4.10 7.18 7.97
CA PRO A 117 4.64 7.19 6.61
C PRO A 117 6.16 7.31 6.52
N LEU A 118 6.81 7.96 7.50
CA LEU A 118 8.27 8.07 7.54
C LEU A 118 8.95 6.78 7.99
N LEU A 119 8.39 6.07 8.96
CA LEU A 119 8.92 4.79 9.43
C LEU A 119 8.67 3.64 8.45
N GLY A 120 7.58 3.72 7.68
CA GLY A 120 7.23 2.69 6.69
C GLY A 120 8.37 2.30 5.76
N PRO A 121 8.96 3.26 5.01
CA PRO A 121 10.08 3.00 4.11
C PRO A 121 11.37 2.53 4.80
N VAL A 122 11.53 2.82 6.07
CA VAL A 122 12.71 2.38 6.85
C VAL A 122 12.54 0.94 7.32
N ILE A 123 11.42 0.65 7.97
CA ILE A 123 11.16 -0.68 8.55
C ILE A 123 10.75 -1.68 7.45
N GLY A 124 10.04 -1.19 6.43
CA GLY A 124 9.49 -2.01 5.34
C GLY A 124 10.51 -2.92 4.67
N PRO A 125 11.60 -2.38 4.11
CA PRO A 125 12.62 -3.18 3.43
C PRO A 125 13.33 -4.16 4.35
N VAL A 126 13.58 -3.77 5.59
CA VAL A 126 14.25 -4.64 6.60
C VAL A 126 13.35 -5.83 6.95
N ALA A 127 12.13 -5.57 7.39
CA ALA A 127 11.17 -6.62 7.71
C ALA A 127 10.81 -7.48 6.48
N GLY A 128 10.62 -6.84 5.32
CA GLY A 128 10.35 -7.53 4.06
C GLY A 128 11.51 -8.41 3.62
N GLY A 129 12.75 -7.96 3.79
CA GLY A 129 13.95 -8.74 3.47
C GLY A 129 14.05 -10.03 4.31
N PHE A 130 13.83 -9.95 5.60
CA PHE A 130 13.80 -11.11 6.48
C PHE A 130 12.67 -12.09 6.13
N LEU A 131 11.45 -11.58 5.87
CA LEU A 131 10.31 -12.41 5.48
C LEU A 131 10.54 -13.13 4.16
N VAL A 132 11.08 -12.43 3.15
CA VAL A 132 11.37 -13.03 1.85
C VAL A 132 12.42 -14.14 1.94
N GLN A 133 13.44 -13.96 2.79
CA GLN A 133 14.47 -14.98 3.01
C GLN A 133 13.96 -16.20 3.78
N ALA A 134 13.06 -15.98 4.74
CA ALA A 134 12.54 -17.05 5.61
C ALA A 134 11.43 -17.86 4.94
N GLU A 135 10.44 -17.20 4.33
CA GLU A 135 9.18 -17.83 3.91
C GLU A 135 8.80 -17.52 2.43
N GLY A 136 9.56 -16.67 1.74
CA GLY A 136 9.30 -16.28 0.37
C GLY A 136 8.47 -14.98 0.22
N TRP A 137 8.39 -14.48 -1.01
CA TRP A 137 7.77 -13.19 -1.30
C TRP A 137 6.25 -13.14 -1.06
N ARG A 138 5.56 -14.29 -1.19
CA ARG A 138 4.09 -14.38 -0.98
C ARG A 138 3.71 -14.12 0.47
N TRP A 139 4.54 -14.52 1.42
CA TRP A 139 4.31 -14.28 2.84
C TRP A 139 4.31 -12.82 3.22
N VAL A 140 5.02 -11.97 2.47
CA VAL A 140 4.96 -10.51 2.66
C VAL A 140 3.53 -9.99 2.53
N PHE A 141 2.78 -10.48 1.54
CA PHE A 141 1.39 -10.08 1.33
C PHE A 141 0.46 -10.62 2.40
N TRP A 142 0.66 -11.87 2.82
CA TRP A 142 -0.13 -12.46 3.90
C TRP A 142 0.07 -11.72 5.23
N VAL A 143 1.30 -11.40 5.58
CA VAL A 143 1.62 -10.62 6.79
C VAL A 143 1.00 -9.22 6.72
N LEU A 144 1.07 -8.55 5.57
CA LEU A 144 0.43 -7.25 5.37
C LEU A 144 -1.10 -7.33 5.53
N THR A 145 -1.70 -8.41 5.01
CA THR A 145 -3.16 -8.62 5.13
C THR A 145 -3.59 -8.88 6.57
N ILE A 146 -2.78 -9.62 7.35
CA ILE A 146 -3.06 -9.91 8.75
C ILE A 146 -2.84 -8.68 9.64
N ALA A 147 -1.89 -7.81 9.27
CA ALA A 147 -1.55 -6.61 10.04
C ALA A 147 -2.59 -5.48 9.96
N VAL A 148 -3.53 -5.54 9.02
CA VAL A 148 -4.60 -4.56 8.80
C VAL A 148 -5.90 -5.03 9.37
#